data_7df6c9ff3642bfdc77d90044a8cf1ba2
#
_entry.id   7df6c9ff3642bfdc77d90044a8cf1ba2
#
_cell.length_a   1.000
_cell.length_b   1.000
_cell.length_c   1.000
_cell.angle_alpha   90.00
_cell.angle_beta   90.00
_cell.angle_gamma   90.00
#
_symmetry.space_group_name_H-M   'P 1'
#
loop_
_entity.id
_entity.type
_entity.pdbx_description
1 polymer ?
#
loop_
_entity_poly.entity_id
_entity_poly.type
_entity_poly.pdbx_seq_one_letter_code
_entity_poly.pdbx_strand_id
1 'polypeptide(L)'
;MIRIKRVDHLSMGAPDWRAQADWLERVLGFRFLGHVPDHGEGFEGCTLQVPGTDIEFEVIAPTRPDSFLQRFLDGDGPGLHHIAIEVEDIEETAAELQRLGLTPFGGIQDDGSWRFTFIHPKESGGVLWQPFVPKEPSRAVDRRTGGGLVGLVRVDHVSMAVPDIDQQIAFQERVFGMEVEGRWRSEEEGYEGAVLRIPNSQLKFEIIAPIREDSFVARFLRERRPGLHHVAAEVASVEAAAAALREAGISR
;
A
#
# COMPACT_ATOMS: atom_id res chain seq x y z
N MET A 1 -5.07 -10.09 -18.10
CA MET A 1 -5.05 -9.44 -16.77
C MET A 1 -4.89 -10.49 -15.69
N ILE A 2 -4.20 -10.20 -14.62
CA ILE A 2 -4.09 -11.09 -13.46
C ILE A 2 -5.39 -11.11 -12.66
N ARG A 3 -5.67 -12.23 -11.97
CA ARG A 3 -6.92 -12.39 -11.23
C ARG A 3 -6.67 -12.15 -9.74
N ILE A 4 -7.04 -10.98 -9.26
CA ILE A 4 -6.97 -10.63 -7.84
C ILE A 4 -8.10 -11.34 -7.09
N LYS A 5 -7.77 -12.13 -6.07
CA LYS A 5 -8.74 -12.68 -5.10
C LYS A 5 -9.08 -11.67 -4.02
N ARG A 6 -8.06 -10.96 -3.50
CA ARG A 6 -8.19 -9.87 -2.53
C ARG A 6 -6.90 -9.07 -2.45
N VAL A 7 -6.98 -7.88 -1.91
CA VAL A 7 -5.81 -7.18 -1.36
C VAL A 7 -5.56 -7.78 0.02
N ASP A 8 -4.32 -8.23 0.25
CA ASP A 8 -3.93 -8.83 1.53
C ASP A 8 -3.44 -7.78 2.51
N HIS A 9 -2.40 -7.06 2.13
CA HIS A 9 -1.87 -6.01 2.98
C HIS A 9 -1.26 -4.84 2.20
N LEU A 10 -1.18 -3.72 2.90
CA LEU A 10 -0.34 -2.58 2.56
C LEU A 10 0.90 -2.65 3.45
N SER A 11 2.09 -2.50 2.88
CA SER A 11 3.33 -2.51 3.63
C SER A 11 3.97 -1.13 3.69
N MET A 12 4.59 -0.82 4.83
CA MET A 12 5.44 0.36 4.98
C MET A 12 6.81 -0.01 5.55
N GLY A 13 7.84 0.69 5.05
CA GLY A 13 9.18 0.67 5.61
C GLY A 13 9.33 1.73 6.69
N ALA A 14 9.85 1.35 7.85
CA ALA A 14 10.16 2.24 8.96
C ALA A 14 11.53 1.92 9.56
N PRO A 15 12.23 2.90 10.16
CA PRO A 15 13.51 2.63 10.85
C PRO A 15 13.34 1.73 12.09
N ASP A 16 12.19 1.83 12.74
CA ASP A 16 11.80 1.05 13.92
C ASP A 16 10.35 0.63 13.76
N TRP A 17 10.13 -0.65 13.43
CA TRP A 17 8.80 -1.19 13.23
C TRP A 17 7.97 -1.22 14.52
N ARG A 18 8.60 -1.37 15.70
CA ARG A 18 7.88 -1.43 16.98
C ARG A 18 7.28 -0.08 17.32
N ALA A 19 8.09 0.97 17.24
CA ALA A 19 7.63 2.34 17.47
C ALA A 19 6.53 2.74 16.47
N GLN A 20 6.64 2.31 15.21
CA GLN A 20 5.63 2.58 14.20
C GLN A 20 4.34 1.78 14.45
N ALA A 21 4.43 0.51 14.83
CA ALA A 21 3.28 -0.31 15.18
C ALA A 21 2.53 0.26 16.40
N ASP A 22 3.25 0.63 17.46
CA ASP A 22 2.67 1.26 18.65
C ASP A 22 1.93 2.57 18.29
N TRP A 23 2.46 3.34 17.36
CA TRP A 23 1.79 4.55 16.87
C TRP A 23 0.50 4.21 16.13
N LEU A 24 0.52 3.23 15.21
CA LEU A 24 -0.64 2.80 14.44
C LEU A 24 -1.73 2.22 15.35
N GLU A 25 -1.37 1.42 16.35
CA GLU A 25 -2.31 0.89 17.33
C GLU A 25 -2.95 2.00 18.15
N ARG A 26 -2.15 2.91 18.70
CA ARG A 26 -2.64 4.00 19.56
C ARG A 26 -3.47 5.01 18.79
N VAL A 27 -3.03 5.42 17.60
CA VAL A 27 -3.65 6.52 16.85
C VAL A 27 -4.78 6.02 15.96
N LEU A 28 -4.54 4.99 15.17
CA LEU A 28 -5.49 4.47 14.20
C LEU A 28 -6.30 3.27 14.72
N GLY A 29 -5.95 2.72 15.89
CA GLY A 29 -6.63 1.57 16.45
C GLY A 29 -6.35 0.26 15.73
N PHE A 30 -5.24 0.19 14.99
CA PHE A 30 -4.78 -1.06 14.39
C PHE A 30 -4.52 -2.08 15.50
N ARG A 31 -4.57 -3.36 15.19
CA ARG A 31 -4.36 -4.41 16.18
C ARG A 31 -3.21 -5.32 15.76
N PHE A 32 -2.23 -5.48 16.63
CA PHE A 32 -1.11 -6.40 16.42
C PHE A 32 -1.60 -7.83 16.18
N LEU A 33 -1.15 -8.46 15.09
CA LEU A 33 -1.47 -9.84 14.73
C LEU A 33 -0.28 -10.78 14.94
N GLY A 34 0.91 -10.34 14.64
CA GLY A 34 2.08 -11.17 14.76
C GLY A 34 3.38 -10.51 14.33
N HIS A 35 4.47 -11.09 14.77
CA HIS A 35 5.83 -10.71 14.39
C HIS A 35 6.20 -11.39 13.07
N VAL A 36 6.86 -10.65 12.18
CA VAL A 36 7.50 -11.13 10.95
C VAL A 36 9.00 -11.22 11.23
N PRO A 37 9.55 -12.41 11.50
CA PRO A 37 10.97 -12.56 11.81
C PRO A 37 11.82 -12.45 10.53
N ASP A 38 13.09 -12.03 10.69
CA ASP A 38 14.06 -12.06 9.60
C ASP A 38 14.48 -13.50 9.28
N HIS A 39 14.15 -13.98 8.11
CA HIS A 39 14.58 -15.29 7.58
C HIS A 39 15.88 -15.22 6.75
N GLY A 40 16.67 -14.17 6.92
CA GLY A 40 17.94 -13.94 6.20
C GLY A 40 17.81 -12.92 5.07
N GLU A 41 16.65 -12.30 4.93
CA GLU A 41 16.35 -11.30 3.89
C GLU A 41 16.81 -9.89 4.30
N GLY A 42 17.11 -9.68 5.57
CA GLY A 42 17.65 -8.43 6.11
C GLY A 42 16.58 -7.45 6.55
N PHE A 43 15.39 -7.94 6.89
CA PHE A 43 14.34 -7.16 7.53
C PHE A 43 13.54 -8.00 8.51
N GLU A 44 12.95 -7.36 9.48
CA GLU A 44 11.93 -7.89 10.38
C GLU A 44 10.76 -6.92 10.50
N GLY A 45 9.65 -7.35 11.07
CA GLY A 45 8.50 -6.47 11.20
C GLY A 45 7.33 -7.09 11.94
N CYS A 46 6.16 -6.57 11.65
CA CYS A 46 4.90 -7.10 12.15
C CYS A 46 3.76 -6.92 11.16
N THR A 47 2.72 -7.70 11.34
CA THR A 47 1.42 -7.49 10.71
C THR A 47 0.42 -6.96 11.73
N LEU A 48 -0.44 -6.06 11.27
CA LEU A 48 -1.49 -5.40 12.03
C LEU A 48 -2.80 -5.55 11.28
N GLN A 49 -3.88 -5.87 12.01
CA GLN A 49 -5.24 -5.82 11.47
C GLN A 49 -5.68 -4.36 11.33
N VAL A 50 -6.15 -3.98 10.14
CA VAL A 50 -6.80 -2.69 9.91
C VAL A 50 -8.27 -2.79 10.32
N PRO A 51 -8.75 -1.94 11.25
CA PRO A 51 -10.15 -1.96 11.68
C PRO A 51 -11.14 -1.78 10.54
N GLY A 52 -12.26 -2.48 10.61
CA GLY A 52 -13.36 -2.36 9.64
C GLY A 52 -13.11 -2.95 8.26
N THR A 53 -11.94 -3.58 8.04
CA THR A 53 -11.54 -4.13 6.74
C THR A 53 -11.02 -5.56 6.88
N ASP A 54 -10.85 -6.23 5.73
CA ASP A 54 -10.15 -7.52 5.59
C ASP A 54 -8.68 -7.37 5.18
N ILE A 55 -8.15 -6.14 5.26
CA ILE A 55 -6.79 -5.82 4.87
C ILE A 55 -5.90 -5.82 6.11
N GLU A 56 -4.70 -6.35 5.98
CA GLU A 56 -3.65 -6.17 6.98
C GLU A 56 -2.75 -4.99 6.62
N PHE A 57 -2.03 -4.51 7.60
CA PHE A 57 -0.99 -3.50 7.43
C PHE A 57 0.33 -4.06 7.96
N GLU A 58 1.30 -4.16 7.07
CA GLU A 58 2.63 -4.64 7.44
C GLU A 58 3.55 -3.46 7.73
N VAL A 59 4.33 -3.55 8.80
CA VAL A 59 5.41 -2.61 9.10
C VAL A 59 6.71 -3.38 9.15
N ILE A 60 7.67 -3.00 8.31
CA ILE A 60 8.97 -3.67 8.19
C ILE A 60 10.11 -2.69 8.48
N ALA A 61 11.16 -3.18 9.13
CA ALA A 61 12.38 -2.45 9.44
C ALA A 61 13.63 -3.25 9.06
N PRO A 62 14.73 -2.59 8.63
CA PRO A 62 15.94 -3.30 8.26
C PRO A 62 16.64 -3.89 9.49
N THR A 63 17.17 -5.12 9.36
CA THR A 63 18.00 -5.76 10.39
C THR A 63 19.50 -5.61 10.12
N ARG A 64 19.87 -5.15 8.91
CA ARG A 64 21.26 -4.93 8.52
C ARG A 64 21.40 -3.76 7.51
N PRO A 65 22.55 -3.08 7.49
CA PRO A 65 22.75 -1.88 6.67
C PRO A 65 22.72 -2.11 5.15
N ASP A 66 23.00 -3.32 4.70
CA ASP A 66 23.04 -3.70 3.27
C ASP A 66 21.72 -4.26 2.75
N SER A 67 20.66 -4.27 3.57
CA SER A 67 19.35 -4.77 3.15
C SER A 67 18.72 -3.88 2.06
N PHE A 68 17.80 -4.47 1.30
CA PHE A 68 17.01 -3.70 0.32
C PHE A 68 16.17 -2.61 0.99
N LEU A 69 15.70 -2.90 2.21
CA LEU A 69 14.85 -1.99 2.96
C LEU A 69 15.64 -0.78 3.51
N GLN A 70 16.92 -0.99 3.91
CA GLN A 70 17.79 0.14 4.27
C GLN A 70 18.00 1.06 3.07
N ARG A 71 18.24 0.50 1.87
CA ARG A 71 18.36 1.30 0.64
C ARG A 71 17.07 2.07 0.30
N PHE A 72 15.90 1.48 0.56
CA PHE A 72 14.63 2.18 0.42
C PHE A 72 14.53 3.36 1.38
N LEU A 73 14.84 3.14 2.67
CA LEU A 73 14.82 4.21 3.69
C LEU A 73 15.82 5.33 3.41
N ASP A 74 17.00 4.99 2.90
CA ASP A 74 18.04 5.98 2.55
C ASP A 74 17.64 6.81 1.31
N GLY A 75 16.91 6.23 0.37
CA GLY A 75 16.52 6.89 -0.88
C GLY A 75 15.18 7.61 -0.80
N ASP A 76 14.17 6.96 -0.26
CA ASP A 76 12.78 7.44 -0.25
C ASP A 76 12.31 7.86 1.16
N GLY A 77 13.08 7.52 2.22
CA GLY A 77 12.69 7.73 3.60
C GLY A 77 11.61 6.75 4.07
N PRO A 78 11.15 6.87 5.34
CA PRO A 78 10.04 6.07 5.85
C PRO A 78 8.76 6.33 5.05
N GLY A 79 7.99 5.27 4.77
CA GLY A 79 6.76 5.40 4.01
C GLY A 79 6.25 4.08 3.45
N LEU A 80 5.17 4.17 2.66
CA LEU A 80 4.55 3.02 2.00
C LEU A 80 5.56 2.37 1.04
N HIS A 81 5.65 1.03 1.10
CA HIS A 81 6.65 0.26 0.37
C HIS A 81 6.04 -0.60 -0.73
N HIS A 82 5.03 -1.43 -0.42
CA HIS A 82 4.42 -2.32 -1.39
C HIS A 82 2.95 -2.63 -1.09
N ILE A 83 2.29 -3.25 -2.07
CA ILE A 83 0.94 -3.77 -1.97
C ILE A 83 0.98 -5.26 -2.29
N ALA A 84 0.51 -6.10 -1.36
CA ALA A 84 0.37 -7.54 -1.58
C ALA A 84 -1.06 -7.89 -2.00
N ILE A 85 -1.15 -8.71 -3.04
CA ILE A 85 -2.42 -9.19 -3.59
C ILE A 85 -2.42 -10.71 -3.68
N GLU A 86 -3.43 -11.34 -3.09
CA GLU A 86 -3.65 -12.77 -3.26
C GLU A 86 -4.21 -13.04 -4.65
N VAL A 87 -3.64 -14.04 -5.33
CA VAL A 87 -4.06 -14.49 -6.67
C VAL A 87 -4.45 -15.96 -6.63
N GLU A 88 -5.12 -16.44 -7.68
CA GLU A 88 -5.57 -17.84 -7.75
C GLU A 88 -4.42 -18.83 -7.96
N ASP A 89 -3.51 -18.50 -8.85
CA ASP A 89 -2.39 -19.33 -9.28
C ASP A 89 -1.19 -18.46 -9.60
N ILE A 90 -0.04 -18.75 -9.00
CA ILE A 90 1.16 -17.92 -9.15
C ILE A 90 1.87 -18.18 -10.48
N GLU A 91 1.83 -19.40 -10.99
CA GLU A 91 2.38 -19.77 -12.29
C GLU A 91 1.59 -19.13 -13.43
N GLU A 92 0.26 -19.21 -13.37
CA GLU A 92 -0.63 -18.55 -14.33
C GLU A 92 -0.43 -17.03 -14.26
N THR A 93 -0.30 -16.47 -13.06
CA THR A 93 -0.04 -15.03 -12.86
C THR A 93 1.29 -14.61 -13.47
N ALA A 94 2.37 -15.35 -13.23
CA ALA A 94 3.69 -15.05 -13.81
C ALA A 94 3.67 -15.14 -15.34
N ALA A 95 3.00 -16.15 -15.90
CA ALA A 95 2.84 -16.29 -17.34
C ALA A 95 1.99 -15.14 -17.94
N GLU A 96 0.95 -14.70 -17.24
CA GLU A 96 0.14 -13.57 -17.69
C GLU A 96 0.92 -12.25 -17.65
N LEU A 97 1.72 -12.01 -16.62
CA LEU A 97 2.62 -10.85 -16.56
C LEU A 97 3.53 -10.81 -17.78
N GLN A 98 4.16 -11.95 -18.15
CA GLN A 98 4.99 -12.05 -19.35
C GLN A 98 4.19 -11.76 -20.63
N ARG A 99 2.96 -12.27 -20.77
CA ARG A 99 2.08 -11.96 -21.92
C ARG A 99 1.75 -10.46 -22.02
N LEU A 100 1.67 -9.79 -20.88
CA LEU A 100 1.46 -8.35 -20.78
C LEU A 100 2.74 -7.51 -21.00
N GLY A 101 3.89 -8.17 -21.24
CA GLY A 101 5.19 -7.51 -21.44
C GLY A 101 5.86 -7.06 -20.13
N LEU A 102 5.45 -7.64 -18.99
CA LEU A 102 6.01 -7.38 -17.67
C LEU A 102 6.91 -8.55 -17.25
N THR A 103 7.91 -8.24 -16.43
CA THR A 103 8.85 -9.25 -15.93
C THR A 103 8.42 -9.68 -14.52
N PRO A 104 8.12 -10.97 -14.26
CA PRO A 104 7.99 -11.47 -12.89
C PRO A 104 9.34 -11.27 -12.17
N PHE A 105 9.45 -10.19 -11.41
CA PHE A 105 10.71 -9.75 -10.81
C PHE A 105 11.15 -10.71 -9.69
N GLY A 106 12.38 -11.21 -9.82
CA GLY A 106 12.90 -12.23 -8.93
C GLY A 106 12.42 -13.66 -9.25
N GLY A 107 11.61 -13.85 -10.30
CA GLY A 107 10.96 -15.11 -10.59
C GLY A 107 9.88 -15.46 -9.56
N ILE A 108 9.42 -16.72 -9.55
CA ILE A 108 8.54 -17.24 -8.49
C ILE A 108 9.40 -17.67 -7.32
N GLN A 109 9.14 -17.11 -6.14
CA GLN A 109 9.83 -17.40 -4.89
C GLN A 109 8.92 -18.20 -3.95
N ASP A 110 9.52 -18.88 -2.98
CA ASP A 110 8.85 -19.69 -1.97
C ASP A 110 9.56 -19.50 -0.63
N ASP A 111 8.88 -18.87 0.34
CA ASP A 111 9.41 -18.64 1.69
C ASP A 111 8.97 -19.69 2.72
N GLY A 112 8.28 -20.74 2.27
CA GLY A 112 7.71 -21.77 3.14
C GLY A 112 6.25 -21.52 3.50
N SER A 113 5.79 -20.28 3.55
CA SER A 113 4.41 -19.88 3.85
C SER A 113 3.65 -19.44 2.60
N TRP A 114 4.33 -18.75 1.70
CA TRP A 114 3.77 -18.17 0.47
C TRP A 114 4.60 -18.56 -0.74
N ARG A 115 3.96 -18.60 -1.89
CA ARG A 115 4.60 -18.57 -3.19
C ARG A 115 4.25 -17.25 -3.86
N PHE A 116 5.23 -16.49 -4.28
CA PHE A 116 5.03 -15.12 -4.71
C PHE A 116 6.01 -14.69 -5.81
N THR A 117 5.69 -13.58 -6.44
CA THR A 117 6.58 -12.84 -7.33
C THR A 117 6.35 -11.34 -7.12
N PHE A 118 7.10 -10.51 -7.84
CA PHE A 118 6.89 -9.06 -7.79
C PHE A 118 6.68 -8.48 -9.18
N ILE A 119 5.98 -7.33 -9.24
CA ILE A 119 6.02 -6.42 -10.37
C ILE A 119 6.87 -5.24 -9.92
N HIS A 120 8.01 -5.05 -10.61
CA HIS A 120 8.99 -4.04 -10.21
C HIS A 120 8.42 -2.61 -10.40
N PRO A 121 8.70 -1.65 -9.50
CA PRO A 121 8.19 -0.27 -9.58
C PRO A 121 8.44 0.42 -10.93
N LYS A 122 9.56 0.12 -11.59
CA LYS A 122 9.86 0.68 -12.93
C LYS A 122 8.88 0.26 -14.03
N GLU A 123 8.22 -0.87 -13.85
CA GLU A 123 7.25 -1.41 -14.82
C GLU A 123 5.80 -1.08 -14.45
N SER A 124 5.55 -0.67 -13.19
CA SER A 124 4.20 -0.45 -12.61
C SER A 124 3.89 1.01 -12.28
N GLY A 125 4.72 1.94 -12.75
CA GLY A 125 4.54 3.37 -12.46
C GLY A 125 4.97 3.79 -11.06
N GLY A 126 5.79 2.98 -10.36
CA GLY A 126 6.38 3.33 -9.08
C GLY A 126 5.91 2.52 -7.88
N VAL A 127 4.97 1.59 -8.05
CA VAL A 127 4.48 0.73 -6.97
C VAL A 127 5.08 -0.67 -7.07
N LEU A 128 5.65 -1.17 -5.98
CA LEU A 128 6.02 -2.58 -5.88
C LEU A 128 4.73 -3.38 -5.58
N TRP A 129 4.32 -4.22 -6.51
CA TRP A 129 3.21 -5.14 -6.32
C TRP A 129 3.74 -6.53 -6.01
N GLN A 130 3.14 -7.22 -5.03
CA GLN A 130 3.48 -8.59 -4.65
C GLN A 130 2.27 -9.52 -4.86
N PRO A 131 2.10 -10.11 -6.05
CA PRO A 131 1.18 -11.23 -6.23
C PRO A 131 1.68 -12.45 -5.47
N PHE A 132 0.78 -13.12 -4.73
CA PHE A 132 1.13 -14.31 -3.97
C PHE A 132 -0.02 -15.32 -3.89
N VAL A 133 0.33 -16.57 -3.57
CA VAL A 133 -0.59 -17.66 -3.19
C VAL A 133 -0.14 -18.19 -1.84
N PRO A 134 -0.98 -18.13 -0.78
CA PRO A 134 -0.64 -18.71 0.51
C PRO A 134 -0.73 -20.23 0.46
N LYS A 135 0.16 -20.94 1.19
CA LYS A 135 0.10 -22.41 1.32
C LYS A 135 -1.00 -22.86 2.29
N GLU A 136 -1.29 -22.04 3.28
CA GLU A 136 -2.39 -22.26 4.22
C GLU A 136 -3.47 -21.19 4.01
N PRO A 137 -4.73 -21.51 4.23
CA PRO A 137 -5.81 -20.52 4.11
C PRO A 137 -5.55 -19.30 4.98
N SER A 138 -5.84 -18.12 4.43
CA SER A 138 -5.75 -16.86 5.17
C SER A 138 -6.60 -16.90 6.44
N ARG A 139 -6.13 -16.23 7.50
CA ARG A 139 -6.85 -16.14 8.78
C ARG A 139 -8.23 -15.51 8.59
N ALA A 140 -9.19 -15.95 9.40
CA ALA A 140 -10.48 -15.29 9.47
C ALA A 140 -10.28 -13.84 9.97
N VAL A 141 -10.84 -12.91 9.22
CA VAL A 141 -10.73 -11.48 9.50
C VAL A 141 -11.67 -11.09 10.63
N ASP A 142 -11.15 -10.43 11.65
CA ASP A 142 -11.95 -9.80 12.70
C ASP A 142 -12.32 -8.37 12.25
N ARG A 143 -13.52 -8.21 11.71
CA ARG A 143 -14.03 -6.93 11.18
C ARG A 143 -14.52 -5.96 12.27
N ARG A 144 -14.17 -6.16 13.55
CA ARG A 144 -14.56 -5.20 14.58
C ARG A 144 -13.98 -3.82 14.24
N THR A 145 -14.84 -2.81 14.34
CA THR A 145 -14.42 -1.41 14.22
C THR A 145 -13.44 -1.11 15.34
N GLY A 146 -12.31 -0.48 14.98
CA GLY A 146 -11.23 -0.25 15.91
C GLY A 146 -11.53 0.87 16.89
N GLY A 147 -10.83 0.79 18.00
CA GLY A 147 -10.60 1.94 18.88
C GLY A 147 -9.64 2.93 18.21
N GLY A 148 -8.66 3.38 18.97
CA GLY A 148 -7.68 4.37 18.52
C GLY A 148 -8.18 5.79 18.73
N LEU A 149 -7.23 6.71 18.65
CA LEU A 149 -7.45 8.10 18.98
C LEU A 149 -8.39 8.81 18.01
N VAL A 150 -8.33 8.46 16.72
CA VAL A 150 -9.10 9.14 15.66
C VAL A 150 -10.47 8.52 15.40
N GLY A 151 -10.82 7.39 16.04
CA GLY A 151 -12.08 6.70 15.76
C GLY A 151 -12.18 6.19 14.33
N LEU A 152 -11.15 5.50 13.85
CA LEU A 152 -11.09 4.94 12.52
C LEU A 152 -12.27 4.00 12.27
N VAL A 153 -12.99 4.23 11.17
CA VAL A 153 -14.06 3.37 10.67
C VAL A 153 -13.48 2.31 9.75
N ARG A 154 -12.69 2.74 8.74
CA ARG A 154 -11.97 1.88 7.79
C ARG A 154 -10.88 2.65 7.05
N VAL A 155 -9.99 1.93 6.41
CA VAL A 155 -9.16 2.50 5.35
C VAL A 155 -9.98 2.51 4.05
N ASP A 156 -10.12 3.67 3.42
CA ASP A 156 -10.92 3.85 2.20
C ASP A 156 -10.11 3.56 0.94
N HIS A 157 -8.96 4.21 0.82
CA HIS A 157 -8.10 4.03 -0.34
C HIS A 157 -6.61 4.15 0.00
N VAL A 158 -5.81 3.57 -0.88
CA VAL A 158 -4.39 3.85 -1.01
C VAL A 158 -4.17 4.66 -2.27
N SER A 159 -3.35 5.70 -2.19
CA SER A 159 -3.08 6.62 -3.29
C SER A 159 -1.65 6.49 -3.81
N MET A 160 -1.49 6.67 -5.12
CA MET A 160 -0.20 6.86 -5.76
C MET A 160 -0.14 8.19 -6.52
N ALA A 161 1.06 8.79 -6.57
CA ALA A 161 1.33 9.98 -7.37
C ALA A 161 2.13 9.61 -8.63
N VAL A 162 1.69 10.12 -9.77
CA VAL A 162 2.29 9.86 -11.09
C VAL A 162 2.37 11.13 -11.92
N PRO A 163 3.28 11.18 -12.92
CA PRO A 163 3.30 12.31 -13.85
C PRO A 163 2.17 12.28 -14.88
N ASP A 164 1.64 11.12 -15.24
CA ASP A 164 0.62 10.92 -16.28
C ASP A 164 -0.48 9.99 -15.75
N ILE A 165 -1.66 10.57 -15.48
CA ILE A 165 -2.79 9.85 -14.90
C ILE A 165 -3.41 8.85 -15.88
N ASP A 166 -3.50 9.19 -17.17
CA ASP A 166 -4.15 8.35 -18.17
C ASP A 166 -3.32 7.12 -18.48
N GLN A 167 -2.00 7.28 -18.57
CA GLN A 167 -1.08 6.16 -18.74
C GLN A 167 -1.20 5.19 -17.56
N GLN A 168 -1.27 5.71 -16.34
CA GLN A 168 -1.36 4.86 -15.16
C GLN A 168 -2.71 4.17 -15.01
N ILE A 169 -3.81 4.84 -15.32
CA ILE A 169 -5.15 4.23 -15.38
C ILE A 169 -5.14 3.06 -16.36
N ALA A 170 -4.67 3.28 -17.59
CA ALA A 170 -4.60 2.23 -18.60
C ALA A 170 -3.75 1.03 -18.16
N PHE A 171 -2.68 1.28 -17.39
CA PHE A 171 -1.88 0.21 -16.77
C PHE A 171 -2.71 -0.60 -15.77
N GLN A 172 -3.42 0.06 -14.83
CA GLN A 172 -4.22 -0.61 -13.81
C GLN A 172 -5.37 -1.41 -14.40
N GLU A 173 -6.06 -0.87 -15.40
CA GLU A 173 -7.12 -1.56 -16.14
C GLU A 173 -6.58 -2.80 -16.85
N ARG A 174 -5.48 -2.66 -17.59
CA ARG A 174 -4.89 -3.73 -18.40
C ARG A 174 -4.31 -4.86 -17.56
N VAL A 175 -3.60 -4.53 -16.48
CA VAL A 175 -2.88 -5.52 -15.67
C VAL A 175 -3.76 -6.14 -14.61
N PHE A 176 -4.51 -5.32 -13.87
CA PHE A 176 -5.25 -5.74 -12.69
C PHE A 176 -6.76 -5.78 -12.89
N GLY A 177 -7.28 -5.33 -14.04
CA GLY A 177 -8.72 -5.25 -14.27
C GLY A 177 -9.44 -4.28 -13.35
N MET A 178 -8.73 -3.24 -12.87
CA MET A 178 -9.36 -2.19 -12.08
C MET A 178 -10.31 -1.38 -12.96
N GLU A 179 -11.35 -0.80 -12.37
CA GLU A 179 -12.34 0.01 -13.07
C GLU A 179 -12.41 1.41 -12.47
N VAL A 180 -12.38 2.44 -13.32
CA VAL A 180 -12.52 3.83 -12.89
C VAL A 180 -13.93 4.07 -12.33
N GLU A 181 -14.03 4.45 -11.07
CA GLU A 181 -15.29 4.85 -10.41
C GLU A 181 -15.55 6.35 -10.51
N GLY A 182 -14.50 7.16 -10.56
CA GLY A 182 -14.63 8.61 -10.63
C GLY A 182 -13.32 9.30 -10.98
N ARG A 183 -13.44 10.50 -11.54
CA ARG A 183 -12.34 11.42 -11.81
C ARG A 183 -12.70 12.80 -11.31
N TRP A 184 -11.71 13.56 -10.89
CA TRP A 184 -11.86 14.97 -10.52
C TRP A 184 -10.63 15.76 -10.92
N ARG A 185 -10.79 17.08 -10.92
CA ARG A 185 -9.74 18.03 -11.20
C ARG A 185 -9.90 19.25 -10.30
N SER A 186 -8.85 19.62 -9.59
CA SER A 186 -8.81 20.81 -8.74
C SER A 186 -7.86 21.83 -9.33
N GLU A 187 -8.41 22.86 -9.99
CA GLU A 187 -7.60 23.98 -10.50
C GLU A 187 -6.98 24.79 -9.37
N GLU A 188 -7.66 24.88 -8.22
CA GLU A 188 -7.18 25.60 -7.03
C GLU A 188 -5.94 24.94 -6.44
N GLU A 189 -5.99 23.64 -6.24
CA GLU A 189 -4.88 22.87 -5.64
C GLU A 189 -3.85 22.39 -6.67
N GLY A 190 -4.18 22.50 -7.96
CA GLY A 190 -3.26 22.22 -9.06
C GLY A 190 -3.00 20.76 -9.34
N TYR A 191 -3.97 19.86 -9.08
CA TYR A 191 -3.85 18.45 -9.37
C TYR A 191 -5.18 17.84 -9.87
N GLU A 192 -5.08 16.69 -10.47
CA GLU A 192 -6.21 15.86 -10.86
C GLU A 192 -6.07 14.46 -10.26
N GLY A 193 -7.17 13.74 -10.18
CA GLY A 193 -7.18 12.40 -9.62
C GLY A 193 -8.23 11.49 -10.24
N ALA A 194 -8.07 10.21 -10.00
CA ALA A 194 -9.03 9.17 -10.32
C ALA A 194 -9.06 8.12 -9.20
N VAL A 195 -10.26 7.66 -8.86
CA VAL A 195 -10.47 6.51 -7.99
C VAL A 195 -10.84 5.31 -8.83
N LEU A 196 -10.16 4.20 -8.57
CA LEU A 196 -10.38 2.93 -9.22
C LEU A 196 -10.83 1.89 -8.19
N ARG A 197 -11.79 1.07 -8.60
CA ARG A 197 -12.19 -0.12 -7.85
C ARG A 197 -11.21 -1.26 -8.10
N ILE A 198 -10.66 -1.80 -7.03
CA ILE A 198 -9.85 -3.02 -7.10
C ILE A 198 -10.80 -4.22 -7.11
N PRO A 199 -10.65 -5.19 -8.04
CA PRO A 199 -11.47 -6.39 -8.03
C PRO A 199 -11.45 -7.12 -6.67
N ASN A 200 -12.61 -7.54 -6.19
CA ASN A 200 -12.79 -8.31 -4.96
C ASN A 200 -12.22 -7.63 -3.68
N SER A 201 -12.16 -6.30 -3.65
CA SER A 201 -11.69 -5.53 -2.50
C SER A 201 -12.62 -4.37 -2.16
N GLN A 202 -12.70 -4.03 -0.87
CA GLN A 202 -13.32 -2.78 -0.41
C GLN A 202 -12.34 -1.61 -0.45
N LEU A 203 -11.03 -1.89 -0.46
CA LEU A 203 -10.00 -0.86 -0.65
C LEU A 203 -10.09 -0.34 -2.08
N LYS A 204 -10.04 0.97 -2.23
CA LYS A 204 -9.93 1.63 -3.52
C LYS A 204 -8.49 2.00 -3.82
N PHE A 205 -8.20 2.19 -5.08
CA PHE A 205 -6.90 2.65 -5.56
C PHE A 205 -7.06 4.05 -6.16
N GLU A 206 -6.40 5.03 -5.56
CA GLU A 206 -6.42 6.40 -6.05
C GLU A 206 -5.15 6.68 -6.85
N ILE A 207 -5.29 7.39 -7.95
CA ILE A 207 -4.18 7.90 -8.74
C ILE A 207 -4.29 9.42 -8.79
N ILE A 208 -3.22 10.13 -8.43
CA ILE A 208 -3.15 11.59 -8.49
C ILE A 208 -2.01 12.03 -9.40
N ALA A 209 -2.25 13.10 -10.16
CA ALA A 209 -1.26 13.69 -11.05
C ALA A 209 -1.29 15.23 -10.98
N PRO A 210 -0.15 15.92 -11.15
CA PRO A 210 -0.12 17.36 -11.12
C PRO A 210 -0.66 17.94 -12.42
N ILE A 211 -1.41 19.04 -12.32
CA ILE A 211 -1.79 19.89 -13.47
C ILE A 211 -1.05 21.22 -13.46
N ARG A 212 -0.35 21.52 -12.35
CA ARG A 212 0.53 22.69 -12.20
C ARG A 212 1.80 22.29 -11.46
N GLU A 213 2.91 22.98 -11.77
CA GLU A 213 4.23 22.72 -11.19
C GLU A 213 4.34 23.07 -9.71
N ASP A 214 3.50 23.98 -9.22
CA ASP A 214 3.45 24.42 -7.81
C ASP A 214 2.55 23.57 -6.92
N SER A 215 1.88 22.55 -7.47
CA SER A 215 1.03 21.65 -6.69
C SER A 215 1.85 20.78 -5.73
N PHE A 216 1.18 20.30 -4.67
CA PHE A 216 1.80 19.37 -3.72
C PHE A 216 2.20 18.04 -4.39
N VAL A 217 1.44 17.60 -5.41
CA VAL A 217 1.75 16.39 -6.18
C VAL A 217 3.03 16.59 -7.00
N ALA A 218 3.17 17.76 -7.68
CA ALA A 218 4.39 18.07 -8.42
C ALA A 218 5.61 18.15 -7.49
N ARG A 219 5.45 18.72 -6.28
CA ARG A 219 6.50 18.74 -5.26
C ARG A 219 6.90 17.34 -4.84
N PHE A 220 5.92 16.48 -4.53
CA PHE A 220 6.18 15.08 -4.18
C PHE A 220 7.00 14.37 -5.27
N LEU A 221 6.61 14.50 -6.54
CA LEU A 221 7.30 13.86 -7.66
C LEU A 221 8.73 14.39 -7.91
N ARG A 222 9.02 15.63 -7.53
CA ARG A 222 10.38 16.20 -7.57
C ARG A 222 11.27 15.70 -6.43
N GLU A 223 10.71 15.55 -5.24
CA GLU A 223 11.43 15.13 -4.02
C GLU A 223 11.54 13.61 -3.92
N ARG A 224 10.59 12.91 -4.50
CA ARG A 224 10.51 11.45 -4.53
C ARG A 224 10.26 10.98 -5.96
N ARG A 225 10.27 9.69 -6.17
CA ARG A 225 9.87 9.08 -7.46
C ARG A 225 8.35 8.89 -7.50
N PRO A 226 7.76 8.66 -8.70
CA PRO A 226 6.40 8.14 -8.79
C PRO A 226 6.23 6.92 -7.89
N GLY A 227 5.12 6.83 -7.18
CA GLY A 227 4.88 5.73 -6.24
C GLY A 227 3.76 6.01 -5.25
N LEU A 228 3.67 5.18 -4.22
CA LEU A 228 2.67 5.30 -3.17
C LEU A 228 2.84 6.62 -2.41
N HIS A 229 1.73 7.34 -2.24
CA HIS A 229 1.72 8.68 -1.67
C HIS A 229 1.09 8.71 -0.26
N HIS A 230 -0.13 8.17 -0.10
CA HIS A 230 -0.82 8.16 1.18
C HIS A 230 -1.85 7.03 1.30
N VAL A 231 -2.35 6.86 2.51
CA VAL A 231 -3.52 6.05 2.83
C VAL A 231 -4.58 6.97 3.39
N ALA A 232 -5.81 6.87 2.91
CA ALA A 232 -6.94 7.63 3.44
C ALA A 232 -7.76 6.78 4.40
N ALA A 233 -8.05 7.38 5.54
CA ALA A 233 -8.81 6.79 6.63
C ALA A 233 -10.20 7.45 6.72
N GLU A 234 -11.26 6.65 6.68
CA GLU A 234 -12.60 7.10 7.03
C GLU A 234 -12.76 7.14 8.55
N VAL A 235 -13.22 8.27 9.07
CA VAL A 235 -13.51 8.48 10.49
C VAL A 235 -14.94 8.96 10.66
N ALA A 236 -15.51 8.74 11.84
CA ALA A 236 -16.90 9.15 12.12
C ALA A 236 -17.09 10.69 12.10
N SER A 237 -16.05 11.45 12.49
CA SER A 237 -15.99 12.92 12.40
C SER A 237 -14.56 13.39 12.24
N VAL A 238 -14.31 14.14 11.19
CA VAL A 238 -13.00 14.74 10.92
C VAL A 238 -12.62 15.76 11.97
N GLU A 239 -13.60 16.55 12.44
CA GLU A 239 -13.41 17.56 13.48
C GLU A 239 -12.99 16.93 14.81
N ALA A 240 -13.67 15.82 15.22
CA ALA A 240 -13.35 15.10 16.43
C ALA A 240 -11.97 14.42 16.33
N ALA A 241 -11.66 13.78 15.21
CA ALA A 241 -10.35 13.19 14.98
C ALA A 241 -9.23 14.24 15.00
N ALA A 242 -9.42 15.38 14.35
CA ALA A 242 -8.46 16.47 14.36
C ALA A 242 -8.28 17.08 15.76
N ALA A 243 -9.33 17.19 16.57
CA ALA A 243 -9.25 17.65 17.96
C ALA A 243 -8.43 16.67 18.80
N ALA A 244 -8.75 15.37 18.73
CA ALA A 244 -8.04 14.32 19.44
C ALA A 244 -6.54 14.27 19.10
N LEU A 245 -6.18 14.41 17.81
CA LEU A 245 -4.78 14.48 17.39
C LEU A 245 -4.05 15.69 18.01
N ARG A 246 -4.68 16.88 18.01
CA ARG A 246 -4.10 18.07 18.62
C ARG A 246 -3.90 17.92 20.12
N GLU A 247 -4.90 17.37 20.84
CA GLU A 247 -4.81 17.11 22.28
C GLU A 247 -3.70 16.11 22.61
N ALA A 248 -3.45 15.14 21.74
CA ALA A 248 -2.36 14.19 21.88
C ALA A 248 -0.98 14.75 21.46
N GLY A 249 -0.90 16.02 21.05
CA GLY A 249 0.34 16.66 20.59
C GLY A 249 0.79 16.17 19.20
N ILE A 250 -0.09 15.53 18.45
CA ILE A 250 0.16 15.10 17.06
C ILE A 250 -0.30 16.26 16.15
N SER A 251 0.64 17.13 15.82
CA SER A 251 0.47 18.22 14.85
C SER A 251 1.45 18.02 13.69
N ARG A 252 1.15 18.68 12.58
CA ARG A 252 2.08 18.74 11.43
C ARG A 252 3.45 19.26 11.80
#